data_dcafa763f07928d0b3c51a948ffb0859
#
_entry.id   dcafa763f07928d0b3c51a948ffb0859
#
_cell.length_a   1.000
_cell.length_b   1.000
_cell.length_c   1.000
_cell.angle_alpha   90.00
_cell.angle_beta   90.00
_cell.angle_gamma   90.00
#
_symmetry.space_group_name_H-M   'P 1'
#
loop_
_entity.id
_entity.type
_entity.pdbx_description
1 polymer ?
#
loop_
_entity_poly.entity_id
_entity_poly.type
_entity_poly.pdbx_seq_one_letter_code
_entity_poly.pdbx_strand_id
1 'polypeptide(L)'
;DGVLPLLESFDTLPGLSIAFSAGVPIWEQLERRHPMVSSKLGGLIESGQIECLGGPAFDVVLSGVPRRDRIGQVAAGLDWSEARFGKRPTCGWVPHQVWEPTMADDLVEAGLESTILLPDPSVTTRSANSIRSGWFYTESDGRLLGVLPADETLASLLETGQVDELPGRIESSCHELGDGPVVLAIKWTADQASGGCLARLLKWLSAGSDWDLVTPSKALRQTVSRGRFSLPAVGKPGGSWRLERDRDAVASKLHARLLGVSRRVAMSVADDEPSRQAVARARWGLYRAQGAAASGEAGVPGPEMMARARRLLLEAERLADRIGTTAGDSSLSGVAPSGWVDVSAEDFGLEGRTEVRLQSERLTAWLDPADGRGFHELDLRDIGLSLPLLTSSRPVDGPVGGSQGGPHAWLLEPGASREGYLDGSGRLLSMGPSGGQVRLERSEASAWLNWESDAESLGPRIDWRIGMEAGQGGRLLLEGRVAGLEPGALRHLSVELPLGTGSCDECYGYDRAGQRLDVMSLEELPESDWVGLIEEQTGVDWSLCWFPRSPAWRLRGPTTQLVVPHWTFEADERGRWEFRIELTVDTSAAQARQLGQWTRRVA
;
A
#
# COMPACT_ATOMS: atom_id res chain seq x y z
N ASP A 1 5.42 -20.77 -18.54
CA ASP A 1 5.04 -22.16 -18.89
C ASP A 1 3.52 -22.32 -19.13
N GLY A 2 2.64 -21.66 -18.40
CA GLY A 2 1.19 -21.83 -18.52
C GLY A 2 0.54 -21.31 -19.81
N VAL A 3 1.11 -20.34 -20.48
CA VAL A 3 0.56 -19.75 -21.72
C VAL A 3 0.89 -20.58 -22.95
N LEU A 4 1.95 -21.38 -22.94
CA LEU A 4 2.38 -22.17 -24.10
C LEU A 4 1.33 -23.16 -24.60
N PRO A 5 0.67 -23.99 -23.76
CA PRO A 5 -0.37 -24.91 -24.21
C PRO A 5 -1.57 -24.20 -24.86
N LEU A 6 -1.91 -22.99 -24.37
CA LEU A 6 -2.93 -22.18 -25.01
C LEU A 6 -2.50 -21.74 -26.41
N LEU A 7 -1.25 -21.28 -26.58
CA LEU A 7 -0.72 -20.84 -27.87
C LEU A 7 -0.64 -22.01 -28.89
N GLU A 8 -0.32 -23.20 -28.42
CA GLU A 8 -0.33 -24.42 -29.26
C GLU A 8 -1.74 -24.78 -29.75
N SER A 9 -2.77 -24.46 -28.95
CA SER A 9 -4.17 -24.68 -29.36
C SER A 9 -4.55 -23.82 -30.57
N PHE A 10 -4.03 -22.61 -30.72
CA PHE A 10 -4.29 -21.78 -31.91
C PHE A 10 -3.68 -22.34 -33.20
N ASP A 11 -2.57 -23.06 -33.10
CA ASP A 11 -1.94 -23.70 -34.25
C ASP A 11 -2.76 -24.89 -34.76
N THR A 12 -3.52 -25.55 -33.86
CA THR A 12 -4.30 -26.77 -34.16
C THR A 12 -5.79 -26.48 -34.38
N LEU A 13 -6.30 -25.35 -33.94
CA LEU A 13 -7.72 -24.96 -33.93
C LEU A 13 -7.90 -23.59 -34.64
N PRO A 14 -7.95 -23.55 -35.98
CA PRO A 14 -7.97 -22.30 -36.74
C PRO A 14 -9.22 -21.44 -36.51
N GLY A 15 -10.31 -22.00 -36.01
CA GLY A 15 -11.55 -21.29 -35.67
C GLY A 15 -11.58 -20.75 -34.25
N LEU A 16 -10.52 -20.95 -33.45
CA LEU A 16 -10.46 -20.53 -32.09
C LEU A 16 -10.39 -18.98 -31.98
N SER A 17 -11.33 -18.43 -31.26
CA SER A 17 -11.35 -17.00 -30.90
C SER A 17 -11.60 -16.86 -29.41
N ILE A 18 -10.75 -16.08 -28.72
CA ILE A 18 -10.87 -15.82 -27.28
C ILE A 18 -10.65 -14.34 -26.97
N ALA A 19 -10.96 -13.95 -25.75
CA ALA A 19 -10.52 -12.69 -25.18
C ALA A 19 -9.50 -12.92 -24.07
N PHE A 20 -8.58 -11.98 -23.90
CA PHE A 20 -7.51 -12.06 -22.91
C PHE A 20 -7.40 -10.74 -22.16
N SER A 21 -7.34 -10.81 -20.82
CA SER A 21 -7.12 -9.68 -19.95
C SER A 21 -5.87 -9.87 -19.14
N ALA A 22 -4.98 -8.86 -19.14
CA ALA A 22 -3.82 -8.80 -18.26
C ALA A 22 -3.43 -7.35 -18.05
N GLY A 23 -3.05 -7.00 -16.81
CA GLY A 23 -2.49 -5.69 -16.50
C GLY A 23 -1.12 -5.47 -17.15
N VAL A 24 -0.74 -4.21 -17.32
CA VAL A 24 0.55 -3.80 -17.92
C VAL A 24 1.76 -4.54 -17.34
N PRO A 25 1.87 -4.76 -16.00
CA PRO A 25 3.02 -5.47 -15.44
C PRO A 25 3.20 -6.91 -15.95
N ILE A 26 2.10 -7.58 -16.27
CA ILE A 26 2.16 -8.95 -16.81
C ILE A 26 2.72 -8.92 -18.24
N TRP A 27 2.25 -8.00 -19.07
CA TRP A 27 2.77 -7.80 -20.41
C TRP A 27 4.26 -7.43 -20.43
N GLU A 28 4.68 -6.46 -19.60
CA GLU A 28 6.10 -6.08 -19.46
C GLU A 28 6.96 -7.26 -18.99
N GLN A 29 6.43 -8.10 -18.12
CA GLN A 29 7.13 -9.30 -17.65
C GLN A 29 7.24 -10.36 -18.76
N LEU A 30 6.18 -10.59 -19.54
CA LEU A 30 6.20 -11.48 -20.69
C LEU A 30 7.22 -11.01 -21.75
N GLU A 31 7.23 -9.74 -22.08
CA GLU A 31 8.20 -9.18 -23.03
C GLU A 31 9.64 -9.37 -22.59
N ARG A 32 9.92 -9.14 -21.33
CA ARG A 32 11.26 -9.22 -20.76
C ARG A 32 11.75 -10.67 -20.59
N ARG A 33 10.88 -11.57 -20.11
CA ARG A 33 11.27 -12.95 -19.75
C ARG A 33 10.96 -13.96 -20.84
N HIS A 34 9.93 -13.71 -21.65
CA HIS A 34 9.41 -14.63 -22.64
C HIS A 34 9.04 -13.91 -23.95
N PRO A 35 10.01 -13.26 -24.63
CA PRO A 35 9.74 -12.42 -25.82
C PRO A 35 9.06 -13.18 -26.95
N MET A 36 9.37 -14.46 -27.15
CA MET A 36 8.72 -15.31 -28.15
C MET A 36 7.23 -15.49 -27.89
N VAL A 37 6.84 -15.69 -26.61
CA VAL A 37 5.44 -15.80 -26.19
C VAL A 37 4.71 -14.48 -26.40
N SER A 38 5.33 -13.37 -26.00
CA SER A 38 4.78 -12.03 -26.19
C SER A 38 4.56 -11.70 -27.68
N SER A 39 5.52 -12.04 -28.54
CA SER A 39 5.41 -11.85 -29.98
C SER A 39 4.27 -12.68 -30.61
N LYS A 40 4.15 -13.96 -30.22
CA LYS A 40 3.07 -14.83 -30.74
C LYS A 40 1.70 -14.32 -30.30
N LEU A 41 1.55 -13.93 -29.02
CA LEU A 41 0.32 -13.30 -28.53
C LEU A 41 -0.02 -12.02 -29.29
N GLY A 42 0.97 -11.15 -29.54
CA GLY A 42 0.81 -9.94 -30.34
C GLY A 42 0.26 -10.24 -31.74
N GLY A 43 0.84 -11.22 -32.45
CA GLY A 43 0.35 -11.65 -33.77
C GLY A 43 -1.08 -12.19 -33.75
N LEU A 44 -1.47 -12.92 -32.70
CA LEU A 44 -2.85 -13.41 -32.54
C LEU A 44 -3.83 -12.26 -32.23
N ILE A 45 -3.39 -11.22 -31.55
CA ILE A 45 -4.20 -10.01 -31.31
C ILE A 45 -4.35 -9.20 -32.61
N GLU A 46 -3.29 -9.03 -33.37
CA GLU A 46 -3.30 -8.34 -34.67
C GLU A 46 -4.22 -9.04 -35.67
N SER A 47 -4.17 -10.39 -35.73
CA SER A 47 -5.05 -11.20 -36.59
C SER A 47 -6.52 -11.20 -36.15
N GLY A 48 -6.81 -10.76 -34.92
CA GLY A 48 -8.15 -10.76 -34.33
C GLY A 48 -8.63 -12.09 -33.78
N GLN A 49 -7.75 -13.09 -33.69
CA GLN A 49 -8.05 -14.36 -33.01
C GLN A 49 -8.09 -14.19 -31.49
N ILE A 50 -7.30 -13.24 -30.94
CA ILE A 50 -7.40 -12.82 -29.55
C ILE A 50 -7.88 -11.36 -29.50
N GLU A 51 -8.92 -11.12 -28.72
CA GLU A 51 -9.32 -9.77 -28.32
C GLU A 51 -8.63 -9.42 -27.01
N CYS A 52 -7.79 -8.36 -27.01
CA CYS A 52 -7.28 -7.78 -25.78
C CYS A 52 -8.40 -7.02 -25.08
N LEU A 53 -8.76 -7.45 -23.87
CA LEU A 53 -9.74 -6.73 -23.06
C LEU A 53 -9.10 -5.50 -22.43
N GLY A 54 -9.84 -4.39 -22.45
CA GLY A 54 -9.49 -3.18 -21.75
C GLY A 54 -9.64 -3.32 -20.23
N GLY A 55 -8.98 -2.44 -19.51
CA GLY A 55 -9.06 -2.40 -18.04
C GLY A 55 -8.09 -1.39 -17.49
N PRO A 56 -7.97 -1.28 -16.18
CA PRO A 56 -6.97 -0.41 -15.58
C PRO A 56 -5.54 -0.89 -15.93
N ALA A 57 -4.60 0.04 -16.01
CA ALA A 57 -3.19 -0.27 -16.29
C ALA A 57 -2.61 -1.26 -15.26
N PHE A 58 -3.06 -1.17 -14.02
CA PHE A 58 -2.68 -2.09 -12.94
C PHE A 58 -3.94 -2.70 -12.32
N ASP A 59 -3.86 -3.98 -11.93
CA ASP A 59 -4.99 -4.70 -11.35
C ASP A 59 -5.38 -4.08 -9.99
N VAL A 60 -6.27 -3.11 -10.01
CA VAL A 60 -6.74 -2.36 -8.85
C VAL A 60 -8.19 -2.69 -8.56
N VAL A 61 -8.58 -2.67 -7.28
CA VAL A 61 -10.00 -2.65 -6.91
C VAL A 61 -10.53 -1.25 -7.23
N LEU A 62 -11.19 -1.12 -8.39
CA LEU A 62 -11.62 0.18 -8.94
C LEU A 62 -12.52 0.97 -7.99
N SER A 63 -13.42 0.30 -7.25
CA SER A 63 -14.27 0.96 -6.24
C SER A 63 -13.48 1.49 -5.02
N GLY A 64 -12.24 1.04 -4.85
CA GLY A 64 -11.35 1.45 -3.76
C GLY A 64 -10.55 2.71 -4.03
N VAL A 65 -10.57 3.24 -5.26
CA VAL A 65 -9.80 4.44 -5.63
C VAL A 65 -10.72 5.60 -6.00
N PRO A 66 -10.26 6.86 -5.87
CA PRO A 66 -11.05 8.02 -6.28
C PRO A 66 -11.46 7.96 -7.75
N ARG A 67 -12.61 8.57 -8.08
CA ARG A 67 -13.14 8.60 -9.44
C ARG A 67 -12.11 9.01 -10.49
N ARG A 68 -11.35 10.08 -10.26
CA ARG A 68 -10.30 10.54 -11.17
C ARG A 68 -9.22 9.49 -11.44
N ASP A 69 -8.82 8.73 -10.40
CA ASP A 69 -7.79 7.68 -10.54
C ASP A 69 -8.37 6.47 -11.26
N ARG A 70 -9.63 6.12 -10.99
CA ARG A 70 -10.36 5.04 -11.65
C ARG A 70 -10.43 5.27 -13.16
N ILE A 71 -10.89 6.45 -13.56
CA ILE A 71 -10.92 6.86 -14.98
C ILE A 71 -9.51 6.88 -15.56
N GLY A 72 -8.55 7.49 -14.84
CA GLY A 72 -7.17 7.60 -15.32
C GLY A 72 -6.44 6.25 -15.43
N GLN A 73 -6.68 5.32 -14.51
CA GLN A 73 -6.14 3.96 -14.56
C GLN A 73 -6.66 3.20 -15.80
N VAL A 74 -7.97 3.28 -16.06
CA VAL A 74 -8.58 2.61 -17.21
C VAL A 74 -8.10 3.26 -18.50
N ALA A 75 -8.15 4.58 -18.62
CA ALA A 75 -7.66 5.29 -19.80
C ALA A 75 -6.19 4.96 -20.10
N ALA A 76 -5.32 4.95 -19.07
CA ALA A 76 -3.91 4.59 -19.22
C ALA A 76 -3.71 3.14 -19.70
N GLY A 77 -4.54 2.20 -19.25
CA GLY A 77 -4.51 0.82 -19.73
C GLY A 77 -4.95 0.69 -21.19
N LEU A 78 -5.98 1.44 -21.59
CA LEU A 78 -6.44 1.49 -22.98
C LEU A 78 -5.38 2.13 -23.91
N ASP A 79 -4.79 3.25 -23.50
CA ASP A 79 -3.72 3.94 -24.25
C ASP A 79 -2.50 3.04 -24.43
N TRP A 80 -2.12 2.31 -23.36
CA TRP A 80 -1.00 1.37 -23.41
C TRP A 80 -1.30 0.22 -24.39
N SER A 81 -2.51 -0.33 -24.35
CA SER A 81 -2.93 -1.42 -25.25
C SER A 81 -2.96 -0.96 -26.71
N GLU A 82 -3.46 0.25 -26.96
CA GLU A 82 -3.47 0.86 -28.31
C GLU A 82 -2.06 1.09 -28.84
N ALA A 83 -1.18 1.65 -28.02
CA ALA A 83 0.22 1.87 -28.40
C ALA A 83 0.96 0.55 -28.67
N ARG A 84 0.62 -0.52 -27.94
CA ARG A 84 1.30 -1.82 -28.03
C ARG A 84 0.79 -2.71 -29.15
N PHE A 85 -0.53 -2.72 -29.40
CA PHE A 85 -1.19 -3.63 -30.33
C PHE A 85 -1.87 -2.93 -31.52
N GLY A 86 -1.73 -1.60 -31.63
CA GLY A 86 -2.33 -0.80 -32.70
C GLY A 86 -3.86 -0.73 -32.67
N LYS A 87 -4.49 -1.23 -31.62
CA LYS A 87 -5.95 -1.29 -31.49
C LYS A 87 -6.37 -0.95 -30.07
N ARG A 88 -7.27 0.04 -29.94
CA ARG A 88 -7.84 0.43 -28.66
C ARG A 88 -8.95 -0.54 -28.25
N PRO A 89 -8.90 -1.19 -27.07
CA PRO A 89 -9.96 -2.05 -26.59
C PRO A 89 -11.24 -1.24 -26.30
N THR A 90 -12.42 -1.81 -26.66
CA THR A 90 -13.73 -1.24 -26.34
C THR A 90 -14.53 -2.09 -25.35
N CYS A 91 -14.18 -3.38 -25.22
CA CYS A 91 -14.70 -4.26 -24.18
C CYS A 91 -13.68 -4.41 -23.07
N GLY A 92 -14.12 -4.32 -21.83
CA GLY A 92 -13.27 -4.34 -20.66
C GLY A 92 -13.47 -5.52 -19.72
N TRP A 93 -12.52 -5.68 -18.81
CA TRP A 93 -12.58 -6.55 -17.65
C TRP A 93 -12.40 -5.72 -16.38
N VAL A 94 -13.28 -5.89 -15.40
CA VAL A 94 -13.16 -5.28 -14.09
C VAL A 94 -12.34 -6.21 -13.19
N PRO A 95 -11.11 -5.84 -12.80
CA PRO A 95 -10.32 -6.66 -11.91
C PRO A 95 -11.04 -6.90 -10.58
N HIS A 96 -10.73 -8.05 -9.94
CA HIS A 96 -11.34 -8.49 -8.68
C HIS A 96 -12.86 -8.64 -8.71
N GLN A 97 -13.53 -8.29 -9.81
CA GLN A 97 -14.98 -8.36 -9.97
C GLN A 97 -15.77 -7.60 -8.89
N VAL A 98 -15.18 -6.55 -8.33
CA VAL A 98 -15.85 -5.64 -7.39
C VAL A 98 -16.52 -4.53 -8.20
N TRP A 99 -17.84 -4.52 -8.18
CA TRP A 99 -18.67 -3.60 -8.95
C TRP A 99 -19.46 -2.66 -8.06
N GLU A 100 -19.53 -1.40 -8.45
CA GLU A 100 -20.47 -0.39 -7.91
C GLU A 100 -21.20 0.29 -9.08
N PRO A 101 -22.51 0.60 -8.95
CA PRO A 101 -23.31 1.14 -10.06
C PRO A 101 -22.73 2.39 -10.72
N THR A 102 -22.09 3.26 -9.94
CA THR A 102 -21.43 4.49 -10.41
C THR A 102 -20.24 4.22 -11.35
N MET A 103 -19.70 3.01 -11.35
CA MET A 103 -18.56 2.66 -12.20
C MET A 103 -18.93 2.62 -13.69
N ALA A 104 -20.22 2.47 -14.03
CA ALA A 104 -20.65 2.49 -15.43
C ALA A 104 -20.28 3.81 -16.12
N ASP A 105 -20.56 4.94 -15.46
CA ASP A 105 -20.17 6.26 -15.96
C ASP A 105 -18.66 6.41 -16.10
N ASP A 106 -17.90 5.98 -15.09
CA ASP A 106 -16.45 6.09 -15.06
C ASP A 106 -15.77 5.29 -16.18
N LEU A 107 -16.25 4.06 -16.44
CA LEU A 107 -15.70 3.20 -17.49
C LEU A 107 -15.99 3.75 -18.88
N VAL A 108 -17.19 4.29 -19.09
CA VAL A 108 -17.56 4.96 -20.35
C VAL A 108 -16.73 6.23 -20.56
N GLU A 109 -16.54 7.04 -19.51
CA GLU A 109 -15.70 8.24 -19.58
C GLU A 109 -14.24 7.88 -19.91
N ALA A 110 -13.74 6.76 -19.40
CA ALA A 110 -12.40 6.26 -19.73
C ALA A 110 -12.28 5.73 -21.16
N GLY A 111 -13.39 5.45 -21.87
CA GLY A 111 -13.41 5.02 -23.26
C GLY A 111 -13.86 3.58 -23.50
N LEU A 112 -14.41 2.87 -22.51
CA LEU A 112 -15.00 1.56 -22.70
C LEU A 112 -16.47 1.68 -23.14
N GLU A 113 -16.89 0.79 -24.04
CA GLU A 113 -18.28 0.66 -24.50
C GLU A 113 -19.00 -0.49 -23.77
N SER A 114 -18.24 -1.46 -23.27
CA SER A 114 -18.78 -2.63 -22.59
C SER A 114 -17.77 -3.23 -21.60
N THR A 115 -18.27 -4.11 -20.74
CA THR A 115 -17.45 -4.86 -19.80
C THR A 115 -18.00 -6.25 -19.55
N ILE A 116 -17.13 -7.16 -19.12
CA ILE A 116 -17.49 -8.50 -18.64
C ILE A 116 -17.55 -8.45 -17.12
N LEU A 117 -18.65 -8.95 -16.54
CA LEU A 117 -18.84 -9.05 -15.09
C LEU A 117 -19.32 -10.45 -14.71
N LEU A 118 -18.93 -10.89 -13.50
CA LEU A 118 -19.48 -12.05 -12.83
C LEU A 118 -20.63 -11.57 -11.91
N PRO A 119 -21.90 -11.78 -12.28
CA PRO A 119 -23.02 -11.38 -11.46
C PRO A 119 -23.09 -12.23 -10.18
N ASP A 120 -23.35 -11.60 -9.04
CA ASP A 120 -23.56 -12.33 -7.79
C ASP A 120 -24.83 -13.19 -7.87
N PRO A 121 -24.73 -14.52 -7.65
CA PRO A 121 -25.89 -15.42 -7.70
C PRO A 121 -26.99 -15.05 -6.70
N SER A 122 -26.65 -14.46 -5.57
CA SER A 122 -27.61 -14.07 -4.52
C SER A 122 -28.51 -12.92 -4.93
N VAL A 123 -28.05 -12.06 -5.85
CA VAL A 123 -28.77 -10.91 -6.38
C VAL A 123 -29.70 -11.31 -7.52
N THR A 124 -29.42 -12.42 -8.15
CA THR A 124 -30.13 -12.88 -9.36
C THR A 124 -31.43 -13.63 -9.08
N THR A 125 -31.79 -13.90 -7.83
CA THR A 125 -32.89 -14.82 -7.46
C THR A 125 -34.30 -14.36 -7.82
N ARG A 126 -34.53 -13.08 -8.18
CA ARG A 126 -35.88 -12.62 -8.66
C ARG A 126 -35.96 -12.33 -10.16
N SER A 127 -34.84 -12.27 -10.87
CA SER A 127 -34.74 -12.09 -12.32
C SER A 127 -33.67 -13.00 -12.93
N ALA A 128 -33.31 -14.08 -12.23
CA ALA A 128 -32.10 -14.85 -12.40
C ALA A 128 -31.90 -15.46 -13.80
N ASN A 129 -32.97 -15.91 -14.43
CA ASN A 129 -32.85 -16.57 -15.74
C ASN A 129 -32.59 -15.61 -16.89
N SER A 130 -32.87 -14.31 -16.72
CA SER A 130 -32.70 -13.31 -17.77
C SER A 130 -31.33 -12.63 -17.79
N ILE A 131 -30.52 -12.75 -16.70
CA ILE A 131 -29.24 -12.04 -16.56
C ILE A 131 -28.04 -12.93 -16.92
N ARG A 132 -28.20 -14.23 -16.95
CA ARG A 132 -27.08 -15.20 -17.14
C ARG A 132 -26.62 -15.34 -18.60
N SER A 133 -27.36 -14.80 -19.54
CA SER A 133 -27.02 -14.90 -20.96
C SER A 133 -27.39 -13.69 -21.74
N GLY A 134 -26.82 -13.58 -22.90
CA GLY A 134 -26.96 -12.41 -23.71
C GLY A 134 -26.14 -11.26 -23.12
N TRP A 135 -26.51 -10.05 -23.47
CA TRP A 135 -25.92 -8.86 -22.92
C TRP A 135 -26.97 -7.77 -22.75
N PHE A 136 -26.71 -6.83 -21.88
CA PHE A 136 -27.64 -5.74 -21.56
C PHE A 136 -26.88 -4.44 -21.30
N TYR A 137 -27.60 -3.33 -21.26
CA TYR A 137 -27.04 -2.05 -20.82
C TYR A 137 -27.28 -1.85 -19.34
N THR A 138 -26.26 -1.38 -18.62
CA THR A 138 -26.42 -0.70 -17.33
C THR A 138 -26.20 0.79 -17.52
N GLU A 139 -26.75 1.59 -16.62
CA GLU A 139 -26.74 3.05 -16.77
C GLU A 139 -26.30 3.72 -15.47
N SER A 140 -25.48 4.74 -15.58
CA SER A 140 -25.16 5.68 -14.51
C SER A 140 -24.95 7.06 -15.10
N ASP A 141 -25.54 8.07 -14.48
CA ASP A 141 -25.45 9.48 -14.86
C ASP A 141 -25.71 9.76 -16.35
N GLY A 142 -26.71 9.02 -16.91
CA GLY A 142 -27.13 9.13 -18.31
C GLY A 142 -26.21 8.44 -19.31
N ARG A 143 -25.15 7.79 -18.90
CA ARG A 143 -24.25 7.02 -19.76
C ARG A 143 -24.57 5.53 -19.71
N LEU A 144 -24.55 4.88 -20.86
CA LEU A 144 -24.86 3.47 -21.01
C LEU A 144 -23.57 2.66 -21.20
N LEU A 145 -23.41 1.63 -20.41
CA LEU A 145 -22.32 0.65 -20.54
C LEU A 145 -22.92 -0.72 -20.88
N GLY A 146 -22.44 -1.36 -21.93
CA GLY A 146 -22.80 -2.75 -22.26
C GLY A 146 -22.21 -3.71 -21.22
N VAL A 147 -22.98 -4.68 -20.78
CA VAL A 147 -22.53 -5.70 -19.83
C VAL A 147 -22.75 -7.08 -20.40
N LEU A 148 -21.68 -7.86 -20.45
CA LEU A 148 -21.69 -9.29 -20.75
C LEU A 148 -21.55 -10.06 -19.44
N PRO A 149 -22.60 -10.69 -18.93
CA PRO A 149 -22.50 -11.52 -17.73
C PRO A 149 -21.75 -12.81 -18.03
N ALA A 150 -20.75 -13.13 -17.21
CA ALA A 150 -20.06 -14.41 -17.27
C ALA A 150 -20.69 -15.43 -16.29
N ASP A 151 -20.69 -16.70 -16.67
CA ASP A 151 -21.25 -17.78 -15.83
C ASP A 151 -20.19 -18.24 -14.82
N GLU A 152 -20.42 -17.90 -13.54
CA GLU A 152 -19.52 -18.28 -12.43
C GLU A 152 -19.47 -19.78 -12.21
N THR A 153 -20.55 -20.52 -12.48
CA THR A 153 -20.60 -21.98 -12.33
C THR A 153 -19.65 -22.65 -13.32
N LEU A 154 -19.62 -22.17 -14.56
CA LEU A 154 -18.70 -22.66 -15.59
C LEU A 154 -17.24 -22.35 -15.22
N ALA A 155 -16.97 -21.16 -14.68
CA ALA A 155 -15.63 -20.80 -14.19
C ALA A 155 -15.19 -21.73 -13.05
N SER A 156 -16.05 -21.98 -12.07
CA SER A 156 -15.78 -22.84 -10.92
C SER A 156 -15.51 -24.31 -11.32
N LEU A 157 -16.23 -24.86 -12.28
CA LEU A 157 -15.99 -26.21 -12.79
C LEU A 157 -14.59 -26.37 -13.40
N LEU A 158 -14.09 -25.33 -14.07
CA LEU A 158 -12.71 -25.32 -14.57
C LEU A 158 -11.68 -25.22 -13.44
N GLU A 159 -11.93 -24.37 -12.47
CA GLU A 159 -11.04 -24.16 -11.32
C GLU A 159 -10.92 -25.42 -10.46
N THR A 160 -12.01 -26.19 -10.32
CA THR A 160 -12.03 -27.45 -9.56
C THR A 160 -11.59 -28.68 -10.37
N GLY A 161 -11.26 -28.51 -11.66
CA GLY A 161 -10.84 -29.60 -12.52
C GLY A 161 -11.97 -30.53 -13.02
N GLN A 162 -13.23 -30.16 -12.77
CA GLN A 162 -14.42 -30.92 -13.19
C GLN A 162 -14.75 -30.68 -14.69
N VAL A 163 -13.76 -30.84 -15.56
CA VAL A 163 -13.85 -30.47 -16.99
C VAL A 163 -14.86 -31.33 -17.74
N ASP A 164 -15.09 -32.56 -17.30
CA ASP A 164 -16.02 -33.49 -17.97
C ASP A 164 -17.50 -33.08 -17.79
N GLU A 165 -17.82 -32.22 -16.81
CA GLU A 165 -19.16 -31.67 -16.60
C GLU A 165 -19.43 -30.39 -17.42
N LEU A 166 -18.38 -29.74 -17.93
CA LEU A 166 -18.49 -28.48 -18.67
C LEU A 166 -19.30 -28.60 -19.96
N PRO A 167 -19.14 -29.64 -20.80
CA PRO A 167 -19.93 -29.78 -22.01
C PRO A 167 -21.43 -29.73 -21.75
N GLY A 168 -21.92 -30.62 -20.88
CA GLY A 168 -23.35 -30.67 -20.55
C GLY A 168 -23.89 -29.38 -19.93
N ARG A 169 -23.05 -28.67 -19.16
CA ARG A 169 -23.44 -27.40 -18.56
C ARG A 169 -23.49 -26.27 -19.60
N ILE A 170 -22.53 -26.21 -20.52
CA ILE A 170 -22.54 -25.22 -21.62
C ILE A 170 -23.76 -25.45 -22.52
N GLU A 171 -24.01 -26.71 -22.93
CA GLU A 171 -25.19 -27.06 -23.72
C GLU A 171 -26.51 -26.69 -23.03
N SER A 172 -26.64 -26.99 -21.73
CA SER A 172 -27.80 -26.57 -20.93
C SER A 172 -27.94 -25.04 -20.89
N SER A 173 -26.83 -24.34 -20.68
CA SER A 173 -26.83 -22.86 -20.68
C SER A 173 -27.26 -22.30 -22.05
N CYS A 174 -26.75 -22.83 -23.13
CA CYS A 174 -27.14 -22.44 -24.49
C CYS A 174 -28.64 -22.73 -24.75
N HIS A 175 -29.15 -23.87 -24.32
CA HIS A 175 -30.56 -24.25 -24.46
C HIS A 175 -31.51 -23.38 -23.62
N GLU A 176 -31.14 -23.09 -22.36
CA GLU A 176 -31.94 -22.26 -21.47
C GLU A 176 -31.97 -20.77 -21.92
N LEU A 177 -30.95 -20.35 -22.64
CA LEU A 177 -30.63 -18.95 -22.85
C LEU A 177 -30.90 -18.47 -24.29
N GLY A 178 -31.20 -19.39 -25.24
CA GLY A 178 -31.50 -19.07 -26.63
C GLY A 178 -30.29 -18.47 -27.39
N ASP A 179 -30.56 -17.66 -28.42
CA ASP A 179 -29.56 -17.16 -29.37
C ASP A 179 -28.59 -16.09 -28.81
N GLY A 180 -28.52 -15.90 -27.51
CA GLY A 180 -27.62 -14.89 -26.89
C GLY A 180 -26.22 -15.46 -26.60
N PRO A 181 -25.17 -14.57 -26.47
CA PRO A 181 -23.85 -15.01 -26.11
C PRO A 181 -23.79 -15.57 -24.69
N VAL A 182 -23.05 -16.67 -24.52
CA VAL A 182 -22.65 -17.23 -23.23
C VAL A 182 -21.19 -16.93 -23.02
N VAL A 183 -20.84 -16.34 -21.90
CA VAL A 183 -19.47 -15.96 -21.57
C VAL A 183 -18.89 -16.90 -20.54
N LEU A 184 -17.83 -17.62 -20.93
CA LEU A 184 -17.01 -18.43 -20.06
C LEU A 184 -15.77 -17.64 -19.65
N ALA A 185 -15.73 -17.15 -18.41
CA ALA A 185 -14.58 -16.45 -17.86
C ALA A 185 -13.69 -17.42 -17.06
N ILE A 186 -12.40 -17.42 -17.35
CA ILE A 186 -11.43 -18.33 -16.75
C ILE A 186 -10.31 -17.51 -16.13
N LYS A 187 -10.07 -17.69 -14.82
CA LYS A 187 -8.88 -17.17 -14.17
C LYS A 187 -7.74 -18.14 -14.44
N TRP A 188 -6.76 -17.68 -15.20
CA TRP A 188 -5.61 -18.49 -15.55
C TRP A 188 -4.58 -18.55 -14.41
N THR A 189 -4.30 -19.74 -13.90
CA THR A 189 -3.25 -20.00 -12.91
C THR A 189 -2.25 -21.03 -13.42
N ALA A 190 -1.02 -21.02 -12.88
CA ALA A 190 0.04 -21.95 -13.28
C ALA A 190 -0.37 -23.43 -13.06
N ASP A 191 -1.13 -23.72 -12.02
CA ASP A 191 -1.57 -25.08 -11.68
C ASP A 191 -2.61 -25.61 -12.67
N GLN A 192 -3.50 -24.77 -13.17
CA GLN A 192 -4.50 -25.12 -14.18
C GLN A 192 -3.85 -25.37 -15.55
N ALA A 193 -2.73 -24.73 -15.83
CA ALA A 193 -1.98 -24.93 -17.07
C ALA A 193 -1.39 -26.33 -17.20
N SER A 194 -1.01 -26.96 -16.08
CA SER A 194 -0.34 -28.25 -16.07
C SER A 194 -1.30 -29.45 -16.34
N GLY A 195 -2.62 -29.26 -16.15
CA GLY A 195 -3.60 -30.33 -16.22
C GLY A 195 -4.14 -30.65 -17.62
N GLY A 196 -3.78 -29.92 -18.66
CA GLY A 196 -4.31 -30.12 -20.02
C GLY A 196 -5.83 -29.90 -20.16
N CYS A 197 -6.48 -29.44 -19.08
CA CYS A 197 -7.93 -29.26 -19.01
C CYS A 197 -8.43 -28.23 -20.01
N LEU A 198 -7.73 -27.08 -20.12
CA LEU A 198 -8.11 -26.04 -21.07
C LEU A 198 -7.97 -26.50 -22.52
N ALA A 199 -6.91 -27.23 -22.88
CA ALA A 199 -6.71 -27.73 -24.22
C ALA A 199 -7.84 -28.72 -24.63
N ARG A 200 -8.28 -29.57 -23.70
CA ARG A 200 -9.44 -30.48 -23.93
C ARG A 200 -10.72 -29.71 -24.14
N LEU A 201 -10.98 -28.69 -23.30
CA LEU A 201 -12.15 -27.83 -23.43
C LEU A 201 -12.15 -27.07 -24.76
N LEU A 202 -11.03 -26.44 -25.13
CA LEU A 202 -10.92 -25.69 -26.38
C LEU A 202 -11.11 -26.59 -27.60
N LYS A 203 -10.56 -27.79 -27.55
CA LYS A 203 -10.76 -28.79 -28.61
C LYS A 203 -12.24 -29.19 -28.75
N TRP A 204 -12.95 -29.44 -27.63
CA TRP A 204 -14.37 -29.74 -27.62
C TRP A 204 -15.19 -28.57 -28.14
N LEU A 205 -14.94 -27.33 -27.64
CA LEU A 205 -15.62 -26.13 -28.10
C LEU A 205 -15.44 -25.89 -29.62
N SER A 206 -14.25 -26.14 -30.14
CA SER A 206 -13.96 -25.95 -31.57
C SER A 206 -14.55 -27.06 -32.47
N ALA A 207 -14.89 -28.21 -31.91
CA ALA A 207 -15.53 -29.30 -32.63
C ALA A 207 -17.07 -29.21 -32.68
N GLY A 208 -17.67 -28.36 -31.85
CA GLY A 208 -19.11 -28.13 -31.80
C GLY A 208 -19.63 -27.43 -33.05
N SER A 209 -20.76 -27.87 -33.58
CA SER A 209 -21.42 -27.29 -34.76
C SER A 209 -22.55 -26.31 -34.41
N ASP A 210 -22.98 -26.30 -33.15
CA ASP A 210 -24.20 -25.62 -32.72
C ASP A 210 -23.92 -24.23 -32.11
N TRP A 211 -22.64 -23.82 -32.03
CA TRP A 211 -22.19 -22.52 -31.56
C TRP A 211 -20.97 -22.01 -32.32
N ASP A 212 -20.82 -20.68 -32.34
CA ASP A 212 -19.63 -20.02 -32.86
C ASP A 212 -18.79 -19.46 -31.70
N LEU A 213 -17.49 -19.75 -31.70
CA LEU A 213 -16.55 -19.10 -30.80
C LEU A 213 -16.24 -17.70 -31.33
N VAL A 214 -16.64 -16.68 -30.60
CA VAL A 214 -16.47 -15.28 -31.00
C VAL A 214 -15.86 -14.44 -29.87
N THR A 215 -15.17 -13.39 -30.25
CA THR A 215 -14.68 -12.41 -29.27
C THR A 215 -15.85 -11.55 -28.73
N PRO A 216 -15.72 -10.99 -27.50
CA PRO A 216 -16.76 -10.15 -26.89
C PRO A 216 -17.26 -9.02 -27.78
N SER A 217 -16.37 -8.24 -28.39
CA SER A 217 -16.76 -7.15 -29.28
C SER A 217 -17.50 -7.67 -30.55
N LYS A 218 -17.18 -8.85 -31.03
CA LYS A 218 -17.89 -9.47 -32.15
C LYS A 218 -19.27 -9.96 -31.72
N ALA A 219 -19.38 -10.58 -30.54
CA ALA A 219 -20.65 -11.01 -29.97
C ALA A 219 -21.64 -9.84 -29.81
N LEU A 220 -21.19 -8.72 -29.27
CA LEU A 220 -22.00 -7.52 -29.10
C LEU A 220 -22.52 -6.94 -30.43
N ARG A 221 -21.72 -7.01 -31.49
CA ARG A 221 -22.13 -6.56 -32.84
C ARG A 221 -23.09 -7.50 -33.54
N GLN A 222 -23.03 -8.79 -33.25
CA GLN A 222 -23.83 -9.84 -33.92
C GLN A 222 -25.15 -10.10 -33.23
N THR A 223 -25.29 -9.72 -31.95
CA THR A 223 -26.49 -10.02 -31.16
C THR A 223 -27.16 -8.74 -30.66
N VAL A 224 -28.44 -8.81 -30.37
CA VAL A 224 -29.23 -7.68 -29.88
C VAL A 224 -29.19 -7.65 -28.35
N SER A 225 -29.04 -6.44 -27.78
CA SER A 225 -29.14 -6.23 -26.34
C SER A 225 -30.52 -6.67 -25.82
N ARG A 226 -30.52 -7.30 -24.65
CA ARG A 226 -31.74 -7.65 -23.91
C ARG A 226 -32.41 -6.47 -23.21
N GLY A 227 -31.93 -5.26 -23.46
CA GLY A 227 -32.44 -4.03 -22.88
C GLY A 227 -31.56 -3.48 -21.77
N ARG A 228 -32.18 -2.74 -20.85
CA ARG A 228 -31.49 -2.07 -19.75
C ARG A 228 -31.76 -2.79 -18.42
N PHE A 229 -30.71 -3.00 -17.66
CA PHE A 229 -30.78 -3.60 -16.34
C PHE A 229 -29.91 -2.81 -15.34
N SER A 230 -30.45 -2.49 -14.18
CA SER A 230 -29.69 -1.84 -13.10
C SER A 230 -28.96 -2.90 -12.30
N LEU A 231 -27.64 -2.95 -12.43
CA LEU A 231 -26.79 -3.84 -11.65
C LEU A 231 -26.57 -3.26 -10.24
N PRO A 232 -26.93 -4.00 -9.19
CA PRO A 232 -26.57 -3.60 -7.83
C PRO A 232 -25.05 -3.71 -7.62
N ALA A 233 -24.57 -3.18 -6.50
CA ALA A 233 -23.18 -3.39 -6.10
C ALA A 233 -22.91 -4.88 -5.92
N VAL A 234 -21.80 -5.34 -6.51
CA VAL A 234 -21.32 -6.72 -6.40
C VAL A 234 -20.00 -6.68 -5.63
N GLY A 235 -19.98 -7.37 -4.50
CA GLY A 235 -18.77 -7.69 -3.77
C GLY A 235 -18.41 -9.16 -4.00
N LYS A 236 -17.31 -9.63 -3.42
CA LYS A 236 -17.00 -11.06 -3.41
C LYS A 236 -18.09 -11.87 -2.73
N PRO A 237 -18.26 -13.16 -3.10
CA PRO A 237 -19.14 -14.06 -2.37
C PRO A 237 -18.80 -14.07 -0.87
N GLY A 238 -19.78 -13.71 -0.03
CA GLY A 238 -19.63 -13.72 1.43
C GLY A 238 -19.28 -12.41 2.11
N GLY A 239 -19.04 -11.31 1.38
CA GLY A 239 -18.77 -10.03 2.03
C GLY A 239 -18.53 -8.85 1.11
N SER A 240 -18.55 -7.66 1.69
CA SER A 240 -18.11 -6.45 1.02
C SER A 240 -16.58 -6.36 1.09
N TRP A 241 -15.91 -6.11 -0.03
CA TRP A 241 -14.47 -5.81 -0.07
C TRP A 241 -14.08 -4.72 0.94
N ARG A 242 -14.93 -3.69 1.09
CA ARG A 242 -14.70 -2.60 2.05
C ARG A 242 -14.64 -3.11 3.49
N LEU A 243 -15.55 -4.01 3.87
CA LEU A 243 -15.58 -4.59 5.22
C LEU A 243 -14.34 -5.46 5.50
N GLU A 244 -13.87 -6.24 4.52
CA GLU A 244 -12.67 -7.06 4.68
C GLU A 244 -11.42 -6.19 4.86
N ARG A 245 -11.27 -5.16 4.05
CA ARG A 245 -10.20 -4.18 4.19
C ARG A 245 -10.25 -3.48 5.54
N ASP A 246 -11.42 -3.03 5.98
CA ASP A 246 -11.58 -2.25 7.22
C ASP A 246 -11.34 -3.12 8.49
N ARG A 247 -11.45 -4.44 8.39
CA ARG A 247 -11.06 -5.38 9.45
C ARG A 247 -9.55 -5.49 9.62
N ASP A 248 -8.79 -5.24 8.58
CA ASP A 248 -7.33 -5.21 8.64
C ASP A 248 -6.84 -3.77 8.83
N ALA A 249 -6.42 -3.45 10.05
CA ALA A 249 -5.97 -2.09 10.39
C ALA A 249 -4.78 -1.62 9.54
N VAL A 250 -3.90 -2.54 9.10
CA VAL A 250 -2.73 -2.20 8.27
C VAL A 250 -3.14 -1.90 6.84
N ALA A 251 -4.05 -2.72 6.29
CA ALA A 251 -4.61 -2.48 4.96
C ALA A 251 -5.46 -1.20 4.91
N SER A 252 -6.22 -0.93 5.98
CA SER A 252 -7.02 0.30 6.12
C SER A 252 -6.14 1.55 6.12
N LYS A 253 -5.05 1.56 6.91
CA LYS A 253 -4.08 2.67 6.94
C LYS A 253 -3.38 2.86 5.60
N LEU A 254 -2.96 1.76 4.96
CA LEU A 254 -2.38 1.84 3.61
C LEU A 254 -3.36 2.45 2.60
N HIS A 255 -4.63 2.07 2.68
CA HIS A 255 -5.66 2.62 1.80
C HIS A 255 -5.89 4.12 2.05
N ALA A 256 -5.98 4.55 3.30
CA ALA A 256 -6.10 5.98 3.64
C ALA A 256 -4.92 6.78 3.09
N ARG A 257 -3.70 6.24 3.22
CA ARG A 257 -2.50 6.84 2.65
C ARG A 257 -2.56 6.93 1.11
N LEU A 258 -3.03 5.89 0.43
CA LEU A 258 -3.27 5.91 -1.03
C LEU A 258 -4.19 7.07 -1.43
N LEU A 259 -5.28 7.29 -0.69
CA LEU A 259 -6.21 8.39 -0.94
C LEU A 259 -5.56 9.76 -0.72
N GLY A 260 -4.75 9.91 0.34
CA GLY A 260 -3.98 11.12 0.62
C GLY A 260 -2.98 11.45 -0.49
N VAL A 261 -2.20 10.46 -0.94
CA VAL A 261 -1.23 10.64 -2.04
C VAL A 261 -1.95 10.95 -3.36
N SER A 262 -3.07 10.29 -3.64
CA SER A 262 -3.90 10.59 -4.81
C SER A 262 -4.34 12.05 -4.82
N ARG A 263 -4.84 12.57 -3.69
CA ARG A 263 -5.23 13.98 -3.56
C ARG A 263 -4.04 14.90 -3.83
N ARG A 264 -2.88 14.61 -3.25
CA ARG A 264 -1.66 15.40 -3.41
C ARG A 264 -1.17 15.44 -4.86
N VAL A 265 -1.08 14.29 -5.53
CA VAL A 265 -0.72 14.21 -6.96
C VAL A 265 -1.72 14.96 -7.84
N ALA A 266 -3.02 14.92 -7.52
CA ALA A 266 -4.03 15.64 -8.26
C ALA A 266 -3.95 17.17 -8.09
N MET A 267 -3.49 17.64 -6.93
CA MET A 267 -3.33 19.06 -6.62
C MET A 267 -1.99 19.64 -7.12
N SER A 268 -1.05 18.79 -7.59
CA SER A 268 0.22 19.26 -8.13
C SER A 268 0.01 20.02 -9.43
N VAL A 269 0.34 21.31 -9.43
CA VAL A 269 0.26 22.20 -10.59
C VAL A 269 1.58 22.13 -11.35
N ALA A 270 1.51 21.97 -12.65
CA ALA A 270 2.68 21.83 -13.53
C ALA A 270 2.62 22.87 -14.65
N ASP A 271 3.44 23.91 -14.53
CA ASP A 271 3.45 25.03 -15.46
C ASP A 271 4.42 24.81 -16.63
N ASP A 272 5.43 23.95 -16.45
CA ASP A 272 6.44 23.64 -17.44
C ASP A 272 6.47 22.15 -17.84
N GLU A 273 7.21 21.81 -18.90
CA GLU A 273 7.30 20.44 -19.39
C GLU A 273 7.98 19.47 -18.39
N PRO A 274 9.09 19.83 -17.72
CA PRO A 274 9.66 18.97 -16.67
C PRO A 274 8.69 18.67 -15.53
N SER A 275 7.92 19.66 -15.07
CA SER A 275 6.91 19.47 -14.02
C SER A 275 5.76 18.59 -14.50
N ARG A 276 5.28 18.74 -15.75
CA ARG A 276 4.27 17.83 -16.33
C ARG A 276 4.75 16.39 -16.38
N GLN A 277 6.01 16.16 -16.79
CA GLN A 277 6.61 14.84 -16.77
C GLN A 277 6.75 14.28 -15.35
N ALA A 278 7.09 15.11 -14.37
CA ALA A 278 7.16 14.70 -12.97
C ALA A 278 5.78 14.31 -12.42
N VAL A 279 4.72 15.09 -12.71
CA VAL A 279 3.32 14.74 -12.37
C VAL A 279 2.90 13.42 -13.02
N ALA A 280 3.23 13.22 -14.30
CA ALA A 280 2.91 11.99 -15.01
C ALA A 280 3.60 10.77 -14.36
N ARG A 281 4.89 10.91 -13.98
CA ARG A 281 5.63 9.86 -13.25
C ARG A 281 5.06 9.61 -11.87
N ALA A 282 4.69 10.66 -11.11
CA ALA A 282 4.06 10.54 -9.81
C ALA A 282 2.72 9.79 -9.92
N ARG A 283 1.91 10.13 -10.91
CA ARG A 283 0.63 9.46 -11.20
C ARG A 283 0.82 8.00 -11.55
N TRP A 284 1.79 7.70 -12.40
CA TRP A 284 2.12 6.31 -12.77
C TRP A 284 2.60 5.49 -11.57
N GLY A 285 3.44 6.08 -10.71
CA GLY A 285 3.87 5.49 -9.43
C GLY A 285 2.70 5.20 -8.49
N LEU A 286 1.78 6.17 -8.36
CA LEU A 286 0.54 6.01 -7.60
C LEU A 286 -0.32 4.86 -8.15
N TYR A 287 -0.52 4.77 -9.46
CA TYR A 287 -1.29 3.70 -10.09
C TYR A 287 -0.68 2.32 -9.82
N ARG A 288 0.65 2.22 -9.88
CA ARG A 288 1.38 0.99 -9.51
C ARG A 288 1.19 0.64 -8.03
N ALA A 289 1.19 1.64 -7.15
CA ALA A 289 0.95 1.43 -5.72
C ALA A 289 -0.47 0.94 -5.45
N GLN A 290 -1.47 1.52 -6.13
CA GLN A 290 -2.87 1.12 -6.03
C GLN A 290 -3.07 -0.35 -6.47
N GLY A 291 -2.42 -0.79 -7.56
CA GLY A 291 -2.44 -2.19 -8.00
C GLY A 291 -1.72 -3.11 -7.00
N ALA A 292 -0.57 -2.70 -6.47
CA ALA A 292 0.14 -3.48 -5.47
C ALA A 292 -0.67 -3.65 -4.17
N ALA A 293 -1.39 -2.59 -3.74
CA ALA A 293 -2.26 -2.63 -2.57
C ALA A 293 -3.53 -3.46 -2.77
N ALA A 294 -3.91 -3.75 -4.00
CA ALA A 294 -5.06 -4.61 -4.33
C ALA A 294 -4.67 -6.08 -4.55
N SER A 295 -3.36 -6.39 -4.63
CA SER A 295 -2.89 -7.75 -4.89
C SER A 295 -3.04 -8.62 -3.65
N GLY A 296 -3.79 -9.72 -3.78
CA GLY A 296 -4.03 -10.67 -2.70
C GLY A 296 -5.43 -11.25 -2.75
N GLU A 297 -5.68 -12.25 -1.93
CA GLU A 297 -7.05 -12.74 -1.73
C GLU A 297 -7.91 -11.62 -1.17
N ALA A 298 -9.11 -11.49 -1.67
CA ALA A 298 -10.06 -10.44 -1.29
C ALA A 298 -9.56 -9.00 -1.50
N GLY A 299 -8.45 -8.78 -2.24
CA GLY A 299 -7.89 -7.44 -2.43
C GLY A 299 -7.19 -6.89 -1.19
N VAL A 300 -6.79 -7.75 -0.25
CA VAL A 300 -5.93 -7.42 0.89
C VAL A 300 -4.52 -7.91 0.59
N PRO A 301 -3.53 -7.02 0.49
CA PRO A 301 -2.18 -7.40 0.10
C PRO A 301 -1.45 -8.15 1.22
N GLY A 302 -0.64 -9.14 0.84
CA GLY A 302 0.32 -9.74 1.76
C GLY A 302 1.47 -8.77 2.12
N PRO A 303 2.30 -9.13 3.13
CA PRO A 303 3.34 -8.22 3.66
C PRO A 303 4.31 -7.67 2.61
N GLU A 304 4.75 -8.50 1.67
CA GLU A 304 5.67 -8.10 0.59
C GLU A 304 5.02 -7.06 -0.34
N MET A 305 3.76 -7.27 -0.69
CA MET A 305 3.04 -6.35 -1.57
C MET A 305 2.65 -5.07 -0.85
N MET A 306 2.39 -5.12 0.46
CA MET A 306 2.25 -3.92 1.29
C MET A 306 3.54 -3.08 1.31
N ALA A 307 4.68 -3.70 1.53
CA ALA A 307 5.97 -3.02 1.50
C ALA A 307 6.25 -2.40 0.11
N ARG A 308 5.91 -3.13 -0.95
CA ARG A 308 6.00 -2.62 -2.32
C ARG A 308 5.08 -1.43 -2.57
N ALA A 309 3.83 -1.50 -2.13
CA ALA A 309 2.87 -0.41 -2.27
C ALA A 309 3.36 0.85 -1.52
N ARG A 310 3.83 0.71 -0.28
CA ARG A 310 4.41 1.82 0.50
C ARG A 310 5.59 2.47 -0.20
N ARG A 311 6.52 1.67 -0.72
CA ARG A 311 7.67 2.20 -1.46
C ARG A 311 7.25 3.02 -2.69
N LEU A 312 6.30 2.52 -3.47
CA LEU A 312 5.78 3.22 -4.64
C LEU A 312 5.03 4.51 -4.28
N LEU A 313 4.32 4.50 -3.14
CA LEU A 313 3.67 5.70 -2.62
C LEU A 313 4.68 6.77 -2.21
N LEU A 314 5.73 6.38 -1.48
CA LEU A 314 6.81 7.31 -1.10
C LEU A 314 7.48 7.93 -2.33
N GLU A 315 7.71 7.14 -3.39
CA GLU A 315 8.24 7.65 -4.66
C GLU A 315 7.30 8.67 -5.30
N ALA A 316 5.99 8.38 -5.34
CA ALA A 316 4.99 9.29 -5.88
C ALA A 316 4.87 10.58 -5.07
N GLU A 317 4.90 10.50 -3.73
CA GLU A 317 4.91 11.67 -2.84
C GLU A 317 6.14 12.55 -3.08
N ARG A 318 7.34 11.96 -3.16
CA ARG A 318 8.57 12.70 -3.42
C ARG A 318 8.54 13.47 -4.74
N LEU A 319 7.97 12.87 -5.77
CA LEU A 319 7.80 13.53 -7.06
C LEU A 319 6.79 14.68 -6.97
N ALA A 320 5.68 14.48 -6.26
CA ALA A 320 4.68 15.52 -6.05
C ALA A 320 5.22 16.70 -5.22
N ASP A 321 6.01 16.42 -4.17
CA ASP A 321 6.61 17.46 -3.31
C ASP A 321 7.60 18.35 -4.07
N ARG A 322 8.39 17.78 -4.98
CA ARG A 322 9.32 18.56 -5.82
C ARG A 322 8.62 19.57 -6.72
N ILE A 323 7.42 19.26 -7.16
CA ILE A 323 6.62 20.15 -8.00
C ILE A 323 6.06 21.30 -7.18
N GLY A 324 5.54 21.02 -5.96
CA GLY A 324 4.97 22.02 -5.06
C GLY A 324 6.00 23.04 -4.55
N THR A 325 7.26 22.63 -4.39
CA THR A 325 8.34 23.52 -3.95
C THR A 325 8.86 24.45 -5.05
N THR A 326 8.69 24.10 -6.32
CA THR A 326 9.10 24.95 -7.46
C THR A 326 8.09 26.06 -7.78
N ALA A 327 6.82 25.90 -7.38
CA ALA A 327 5.77 26.89 -7.67
C ALA A 327 5.80 28.13 -6.75
N GLY A 328 6.56 28.10 -5.66
CA GLY A 328 6.66 29.19 -4.66
C GLY A 328 7.89 30.10 -4.80
N ASP A 329 8.90 29.70 -5.54
CA ASP A 329 10.16 30.45 -5.65
C ASP A 329 10.68 30.44 -7.10
N SER A 330 10.29 31.46 -7.85
CA SER A 330 10.69 31.66 -9.25
C SER A 330 12.09 32.26 -9.39
N SER A 331 13.03 31.94 -8.52
CA SER A 331 14.42 32.34 -8.63
C SER A 331 15.35 31.14 -8.73
N LEU A 332 15.73 30.83 -9.98
CA LEU A 332 17.01 30.21 -10.36
C LEU A 332 17.35 28.83 -9.78
N SER A 333 17.28 27.85 -10.65
CA SER A 333 17.75 26.47 -10.53
C SER A 333 16.73 25.44 -10.05
N GLY A 334 16.37 24.51 -10.94
CA GLY A 334 15.47 23.37 -10.74
C GLY A 334 15.97 22.27 -9.78
N VAL A 335 16.50 22.66 -8.65
CA VAL A 335 16.83 21.80 -7.51
C VAL A 335 15.95 22.25 -6.37
N ALA A 336 15.08 21.37 -5.87
CA ALA A 336 14.38 21.62 -4.62
C ALA A 336 15.38 22.07 -3.56
N PRO A 337 15.11 23.15 -2.76
CA PRO A 337 16.05 23.60 -1.76
C PRO A 337 16.41 22.40 -0.86
N SER A 338 17.71 22.11 -0.78
CA SER A 338 18.21 21.12 0.17
C SER A 338 17.92 21.67 1.56
N GLY A 339 17.10 20.92 2.31
CA GLY A 339 16.89 21.24 3.72
C GLY A 339 15.56 21.88 4.08
N TRP A 340 14.46 21.48 3.47
CA TRP A 340 13.12 21.88 3.93
C TRP A 340 12.58 20.96 5.02
N VAL A 341 11.71 21.52 5.87
CA VAL A 341 10.93 20.81 6.89
C VAL A 341 9.50 21.28 6.89
N ASP A 342 8.58 20.40 7.26
CA ASP A 342 7.16 20.69 7.34
C ASP A 342 6.49 19.94 8.49
N VAL A 343 5.41 20.52 9.02
CA VAL A 343 4.52 19.86 9.98
C VAL A 343 3.08 20.15 9.61
N SER A 344 2.26 19.13 9.59
CA SER A 344 0.82 19.26 9.32
C SER A 344 0.03 18.32 10.22
N ALA A 345 -1.21 18.72 10.51
CA ALA A 345 -2.15 17.92 11.29
C ALA A 345 -3.45 17.79 10.51
N GLU A 346 -3.81 16.56 10.18
CA GLU A 346 -5.02 16.18 9.43
C GLU A 346 -5.48 14.81 9.89
N ASP A 347 -6.70 14.43 9.54
CA ASP A 347 -7.16 13.05 9.66
C ASP A 347 -6.63 12.24 8.46
N PHE A 348 -5.37 11.80 8.56
CA PHE A 348 -4.72 11.02 7.50
C PHE A 348 -5.22 9.59 7.44
N GLY A 349 -5.62 9.03 8.59
CA GLY A 349 -6.15 7.69 8.73
C GLY A 349 -7.61 7.54 8.30
N LEU A 350 -8.32 8.66 8.10
CA LEU A 350 -9.77 8.73 7.86
C LEU A 350 -10.58 8.03 8.96
N GLU A 351 -10.14 8.18 10.19
CA GLU A 351 -10.73 7.57 11.39
C GLU A 351 -11.48 8.61 12.25
N GLY A 352 -11.54 9.87 11.81
CA GLY A 352 -12.13 10.98 12.55
C GLY A 352 -11.22 11.54 13.66
N ARG A 353 -9.92 11.19 13.62
CA ARG A 353 -8.91 11.66 14.57
C ARG A 353 -7.83 12.45 13.86
N THR A 354 -7.28 13.44 14.55
CA THR A 354 -6.20 14.24 13.99
C THR A 354 -4.86 13.57 14.25
N GLU A 355 -4.18 13.19 13.19
CA GLU A 355 -2.81 12.71 13.20
C GLU A 355 -1.87 13.84 12.81
N VAL A 356 -0.61 13.72 13.20
CA VAL A 356 0.44 14.69 12.87
C VAL A 356 1.49 14.05 11.99
N ARG A 357 1.84 14.76 10.93
CA ARG A 357 2.93 14.40 10.04
C ARG A 357 4.05 15.43 10.17
N LEU A 358 5.21 15.00 10.66
CA LEU A 358 6.48 15.74 10.61
C LEU A 358 7.27 15.24 9.40
N GLN A 359 7.77 16.14 8.57
CA GLN A 359 8.38 15.77 7.30
C GLN A 359 9.61 16.63 6.99
N SER A 360 10.62 15.98 6.43
CA SER A 360 11.80 16.59 5.79
C SER A 360 12.01 15.99 4.39
N GLU A 361 13.05 16.42 3.70
CA GLU A 361 13.43 15.79 2.42
C GLU A 361 13.78 14.30 2.54
N ARG A 362 14.23 13.83 3.74
CA ARG A 362 14.70 12.46 3.99
C ARG A 362 13.78 11.62 4.84
N LEU A 363 13.09 12.23 5.81
CA LEU A 363 12.24 11.54 6.77
C LEU A 363 10.80 12.02 6.70
N THR A 364 9.87 11.12 6.96
CA THR A 364 8.51 11.46 7.40
C THR A 364 8.18 10.65 8.65
N ALA A 365 7.83 11.34 9.72
CA ALA A 365 7.35 10.72 10.95
C ALA A 365 5.84 10.95 11.07
N TRP A 366 5.10 9.88 11.31
CA TRP A 366 3.66 9.88 11.49
C TRP A 366 3.33 9.63 12.95
N LEU A 367 2.56 10.53 13.54
CA LEU A 367 2.21 10.50 14.96
C LEU A 367 0.69 10.55 15.13
N ASP A 368 0.17 9.78 16.08
CA ASP A 368 -1.20 9.86 16.55
C ASP A 368 -1.22 10.25 18.04
N PRO A 369 -1.22 11.55 18.35
CA PRO A 369 -1.21 12.02 19.74
C PRO A 369 -2.49 11.69 20.50
N ALA A 370 -3.62 11.58 19.80
CA ALA A 370 -4.93 11.36 20.42
C ALA A 370 -5.11 9.92 20.91
N ASP A 371 -4.46 8.96 20.27
CA ASP A 371 -4.56 7.53 20.61
C ASP A 371 -3.51 7.07 21.64
N GLY A 372 -2.60 7.97 22.04
CA GLY A 372 -1.49 7.63 22.94
C GLY A 372 -0.41 6.76 22.29
N ARG A 373 -0.54 6.51 21.00
CA ARG A 373 0.41 5.66 20.23
C ARG A 373 1.69 6.39 19.87
N GLY A 374 1.68 7.74 19.90
CA GLY A 374 2.84 8.53 19.46
C GLY A 374 3.19 8.23 18.00
N PHE A 375 4.45 7.89 17.75
CA PHE A 375 4.88 7.47 16.41
C PHE A 375 4.29 6.12 16.04
N HIS A 376 3.71 6.02 14.86
CA HIS A 376 3.24 4.74 14.34
C HIS A 376 3.94 4.32 13.04
N GLU A 377 4.57 5.25 12.33
CA GLU A 377 5.31 4.97 11.10
C GLU A 377 6.44 5.98 10.91
N LEU A 378 7.58 5.51 10.43
CA LEU A 378 8.73 6.34 10.04
C LEU A 378 9.15 5.97 8.61
N ASP A 379 9.09 6.94 7.71
CA ASP A 379 9.47 6.75 6.32
C ASP A 379 10.87 7.29 6.04
N LEU A 380 11.71 6.44 5.46
CA LEU A 380 13.00 6.81 4.89
C LEU A 380 12.78 7.13 3.41
N ARG A 381 12.54 8.40 3.13
CA ARG A 381 12.04 8.88 1.84
C ARG A 381 13.01 8.70 0.70
N ASP A 382 14.29 8.87 0.95
CA ASP A 382 15.35 8.80 -0.06
C ASP A 382 15.64 7.39 -0.58
N ILE A 383 15.31 6.36 0.19
CA ILE A 383 15.39 4.95 -0.23
C ILE A 383 14.03 4.28 -0.42
N GLY A 384 12.93 5.01 -0.15
CA GLY A 384 11.57 4.50 -0.31
C GLY A 384 11.23 3.37 0.66
N LEU A 385 11.77 3.42 1.88
CA LEU A 385 11.52 2.43 2.93
C LEU A 385 10.60 3.02 3.99
N SER A 386 9.49 2.34 4.26
CA SER A 386 8.59 2.65 5.37
C SER A 386 8.79 1.63 6.48
N LEU A 387 9.08 2.11 7.66
CA LEU A 387 9.30 1.30 8.84
C LEU A 387 8.06 1.43 9.74
N PRO A 388 7.27 0.36 9.88
CA PRO A 388 6.26 0.33 10.92
C PRO A 388 6.98 0.38 12.27
N LEU A 389 6.56 1.26 13.15
CA LEU A 389 7.06 1.25 14.52
C LEU A 389 6.38 0.13 15.26
N LEU A 390 7.18 -0.79 15.78
CA LEU A 390 6.71 -2.02 16.40
C LEU A 390 6.11 -1.75 17.78
N THR A 391 5.38 -2.73 18.28
CA THR A 391 4.85 -2.74 19.65
C THR A 391 5.99 -2.60 20.66
N SER A 392 5.71 -1.88 21.76
CA SER A 392 6.56 -1.87 22.94
C SER A 392 6.98 -3.29 23.32
N SER A 393 8.20 -3.45 23.82
CA SER A 393 8.71 -4.71 24.37
C SER A 393 7.88 -5.21 25.59
N ARG A 394 7.04 -4.34 26.13
CA ARG A 394 6.21 -4.61 27.31
C ARG A 394 4.71 -4.65 26.94
N PRO A 395 3.94 -5.55 27.59
CA PRO A 395 2.49 -5.46 27.54
C PRO A 395 2.04 -4.12 28.11
N VAL A 396 1.25 -3.37 27.35
CA VAL A 396 0.58 -2.16 27.84
C VAL A 396 -0.84 -2.55 28.18
N ASP A 397 -1.17 -2.57 29.48
CA ASP A 397 -2.53 -2.79 29.94
C ASP A 397 -3.41 -1.59 29.57
N GLY A 398 -4.36 -1.81 28.70
CA GLY A 398 -5.34 -0.81 28.30
C GLY A 398 -6.43 -1.42 27.41
N PRO A 399 -7.59 -0.77 27.26
CA PRO A 399 -8.73 -1.29 26.49
C PRO A 399 -8.47 -1.43 24.99
N VAL A 400 -7.29 -1.04 24.51
CA VAL A 400 -6.85 -1.21 23.11
C VAL A 400 -5.62 -2.11 23.13
N GLY A 401 -5.80 -3.37 22.77
CA GLY A 401 -4.74 -4.37 22.78
C GLY A 401 -3.50 -3.91 21.99
N GLY A 402 -2.35 -3.94 22.67
CA GLY A 402 -1.02 -3.72 22.13
C GLY A 402 -0.80 -2.32 21.56
N SER A 403 -0.25 -1.38 22.34
CA SER A 403 0.12 -0.07 21.82
C SER A 403 1.25 -0.23 20.79
N GLN A 404 0.93 0.06 19.54
CA GLN A 404 1.93 0.22 18.48
C GLN A 404 2.37 1.67 18.50
N GLY A 405 3.69 1.92 18.46
CA GLY A 405 4.24 3.26 18.38
C GLY A 405 5.08 3.64 19.60
N GLY A 406 5.47 4.91 19.69
CA GLY A 406 6.31 5.49 20.74
C GLY A 406 6.46 6.99 20.56
N PRO A 407 7.28 7.71 21.34
CA PRO A 407 8.12 7.18 22.43
C PRO A 407 7.32 6.77 23.66
N HIS A 408 7.77 5.71 24.33
CA HIS A 408 7.21 5.31 25.62
C HIS A 408 8.16 5.71 26.75
N ALA A 409 7.70 6.55 27.64
CA ALA A 409 8.45 6.94 28.85
C ALA A 409 7.86 6.23 30.06
N TRP A 410 8.66 5.44 30.76
CA TRP A 410 8.27 4.68 31.93
C TRP A 410 8.91 5.29 33.17
N LEU A 411 8.09 5.76 34.09
CA LEU A 411 8.52 6.25 35.38
C LEU A 411 8.51 5.09 36.38
N LEU A 412 9.68 4.82 36.97
CA LEU A 412 9.93 3.74 37.89
C LEU A 412 10.42 4.29 39.24
N GLU A 413 10.44 3.42 40.25
CA GLU A 413 11.05 3.73 41.53
C GLU A 413 12.59 3.76 41.42
N PRO A 414 13.30 4.51 42.29
CA PRO A 414 14.75 4.54 42.32
C PRO A 414 15.35 3.17 42.49
N GLY A 415 16.41 2.87 41.70
CA GLY A 415 17.08 1.56 41.74
C GLY A 415 16.37 0.47 40.93
N ALA A 416 15.44 0.85 40.05
CA ALA A 416 14.82 -0.10 39.12
C ALA A 416 15.87 -0.83 38.28
N SER A 417 15.73 -2.17 38.21
CA SER A 417 16.56 -3.02 37.37
C SER A 417 15.90 -3.27 35.99
N ARG A 418 16.69 -3.78 35.06
CA ARG A 418 16.20 -4.22 33.74
C ARG A 418 15.10 -5.28 33.87
N GLU A 419 15.25 -6.24 34.78
CA GLU A 419 14.26 -7.29 35.04
C GLU A 419 12.97 -6.67 35.55
N GLY A 420 13.03 -5.78 36.55
CA GLY A 420 11.86 -5.05 37.06
C GLY A 420 11.18 -4.21 35.97
N TYR A 421 11.94 -3.62 35.08
CA TYR A 421 11.38 -2.95 33.90
C TYR A 421 10.64 -3.95 33.00
N LEU A 422 11.21 -5.09 32.68
CA LEU A 422 10.59 -6.11 31.80
C LEU A 422 9.37 -6.77 32.45
N ASP A 423 9.36 -6.94 33.78
CA ASP A 423 8.25 -7.51 34.54
C ASP A 423 7.03 -6.58 34.70
N GLY A 424 7.08 -5.39 34.10
CA GLY A 424 5.95 -4.47 34.11
C GLY A 424 5.94 -3.47 35.27
N SER A 425 7.03 -3.36 36.05
CA SER A 425 7.13 -2.32 37.07
C SER A 425 7.15 -0.91 36.45
N GLY A 426 6.51 0.04 37.13
CA GLY A 426 6.52 1.43 36.73
C GLY A 426 5.22 1.91 36.06
N ARG A 427 5.13 3.23 35.92
CA ARG A 427 3.99 3.91 35.32
C ARG A 427 4.35 4.40 33.93
N LEU A 428 3.56 4.03 32.93
CA LEU A 428 3.68 4.60 31.59
C LEU A 428 3.22 6.07 31.61
N LEU A 429 4.11 6.95 31.16
CA LEU A 429 3.81 8.34 30.86
C LEU A 429 3.66 8.44 29.33
N SER A 430 2.44 8.31 28.82
CA SER A 430 2.18 8.34 27.37
C SER A 430 1.62 9.68 26.92
N MET A 431 1.81 10.00 25.66
CA MET A 431 0.87 10.86 24.95
C MET A 431 -0.46 10.09 24.94
N GLY A 432 -1.47 10.52 25.66
CA GLY A 432 -2.63 9.67 25.85
C GLY A 432 -3.96 10.38 25.65
N PRO A 433 -5.05 9.61 25.61
CA PRO A 433 -6.41 10.12 25.40
C PRO A 433 -6.93 11.00 26.52
N SER A 434 -6.16 11.22 27.56
CA SER A 434 -6.55 11.98 28.75
C SER A 434 -6.43 13.51 28.60
N GLY A 435 -6.47 14.07 27.37
CA GLY A 435 -6.70 15.50 27.19
C GLY A 435 -5.47 16.37 26.94
N GLY A 436 -4.41 15.84 26.37
CA GLY A 436 -3.25 16.66 25.97
C GLY A 436 -3.58 17.63 24.83
N GLN A 437 -2.92 18.79 24.83
CA GLN A 437 -3.03 19.78 23.76
C GLN A 437 -1.87 19.63 22.77
N VAL A 438 -2.23 19.63 21.49
CA VAL A 438 -1.27 19.62 20.38
C VAL A 438 -1.10 21.03 19.84
N ARG A 439 0.15 21.50 19.75
CA ARG A 439 0.51 22.75 19.09
C ARG A 439 1.59 22.47 18.06
N LEU A 440 1.39 22.96 16.85
CA LEU A 440 2.38 22.88 15.78
C LEU A 440 3.12 24.21 15.66
N GLU A 441 4.44 24.12 15.52
CA GLU A 441 5.30 25.26 15.23
C GLU A 441 6.05 24.99 13.93
N ARG A 442 6.02 25.93 13.00
CA ARG A 442 6.70 25.85 11.73
C ARG A 442 7.44 27.12 11.42
N SER A 443 8.69 26.99 11.00
CA SER A 443 9.52 28.03 10.43
C SER A 443 10.26 27.50 9.20
N GLU A 444 11.01 28.34 8.50
CA GLU A 444 11.92 27.89 7.43
C GLU A 444 13.04 26.97 7.97
N ALA A 445 13.44 27.14 9.22
CA ALA A 445 14.54 26.42 9.86
C ALA A 445 14.11 25.17 10.61
N SER A 446 12.85 25.05 11.04
CA SER A 446 12.41 23.93 11.89
C SER A 446 10.90 23.71 11.85
N ALA A 447 10.51 22.48 12.12
CA ALA A 447 9.13 22.07 12.28
C ALA A 447 8.99 21.25 13.56
N TRP A 448 8.02 21.59 14.42
CA TRP A 448 7.85 20.99 15.74
C TRP A 448 6.39 20.67 16.04
N LEU A 449 6.19 19.53 16.69
CA LEU A 449 5.01 19.16 17.44
C LEU A 449 5.29 19.39 18.93
N ASN A 450 4.49 20.19 19.60
CA ASN A 450 4.47 20.30 21.07
C ASN A 450 3.19 19.61 21.54
N TRP A 451 3.36 18.62 22.40
CA TRP A 451 2.28 17.95 23.08
C TRP A 451 2.40 18.22 24.58
N GLU A 452 1.43 18.91 25.12
CA GLU A 452 1.36 19.24 26.53
C GLU A 452 0.27 18.39 27.20
N SER A 453 0.64 17.67 28.23
CA SER A 453 -0.29 16.91 29.04
C SER A 453 -1.25 17.85 29.78
N ASP A 454 -2.49 17.40 30.03
CA ASP A 454 -3.46 18.20 30.76
C ASP A 454 -2.94 18.58 32.15
N ALA A 455 -2.92 19.89 32.43
CA ALA A 455 -2.45 20.45 33.71
C ALA A 455 -3.33 20.02 34.91
N GLU A 456 -4.58 19.62 34.67
CA GLU A 456 -5.51 19.12 35.69
C GLU A 456 -5.25 17.65 36.07
N SER A 457 -4.40 16.94 35.32
CA SER A 457 -4.00 15.58 35.64
C SER A 457 -3.21 15.54 36.96
N LEU A 458 -3.75 14.89 37.96
CA LEU A 458 -3.06 14.69 39.23
C LEU A 458 -1.94 13.63 39.08
N GLY A 459 -0.71 14.04 39.42
CA GLY A 459 0.46 13.16 39.48
C GLY A 459 1.43 13.29 38.31
N PRO A 460 2.41 12.37 38.22
CA PRO A 460 3.46 12.43 37.21
C PRO A 460 2.90 12.37 35.78
N ARG A 461 3.38 13.26 34.92
CA ARG A 461 3.04 13.38 33.50
C ARG A 461 4.26 13.76 32.70
N ILE A 462 4.14 13.67 31.38
CA ILE A 462 5.22 14.03 30.45
C ILE A 462 4.68 14.98 29.36
N ASP A 463 5.42 16.01 29.08
CA ASP A 463 5.24 16.87 27.93
C ASP A 463 6.30 16.52 26.88
N TRP A 464 5.92 16.49 25.62
CA TRP A 464 6.82 16.17 24.52
C TRP A 464 6.93 17.34 23.54
N ARG A 465 8.15 17.58 23.08
CA ARG A 465 8.44 18.42 21.93
C ARG A 465 9.23 17.61 20.92
N ILE A 466 8.63 17.36 19.75
CA ILE A 466 9.18 16.47 18.73
C ILE A 466 9.32 17.24 17.43
N GLY A 467 10.50 17.20 16.80
CA GLY A 467 10.72 18.05 15.64
C GLY A 467 11.87 17.65 14.74
N MET A 468 12.00 18.40 13.66
CA MET A 468 13.04 18.29 12.65
C MET A 468 13.57 19.68 12.31
N GLU A 469 14.86 19.73 11.94
CA GLU A 469 15.55 20.97 11.54
C GLU A 469 15.93 20.91 10.06
N ALA A 470 15.77 22.03 9.36
CA ALA A 470 16.14 22.18 7.96
C ALA A 470 17.65 21.95 7.77
N GLY A 471 18.04 21.28 6.69
CA GLY A 471 19.43 20.93 6.43
C GLY A 471 19.94 19.70 7.21
N GLN A 472 19.13 19.18 8.13
CA GLN A 472 19.43 17.96 8.90
C GLN A 472 18.36 16.89 8.66
N GLY A 473 17.99 16.69 7.41
CA GLY A 473 16.81 15.94 7.00
C GLY A 473 16.74 14.48 7.44
N GLY A 474 17.86 13.89 7.90
CA GLY A 474 17.89 12.56 8.49
C GLY A 474 17.77 12.52 10.02
N ARG A 475 17.44 13.65 10.68
CA ARG A 475 17.47 13.80 12.12
C ARG A 475 16.09 14.11 12.69
N LEU A 476 15.73 13.39 13.75
CA LEU A 476 14.53 13.60 14.55
C LEU A 476 14.93 13.92 15.99
N LEU A 477 14.36 14.98 16.52
CA LEU A 477 14.62 15.47 17.88
C LEU A 477 13.41 15.19 18.76
N LEU A 478 13.65 14.65 19.96
CA LEU A 478 12.64 14.39 20.98
C LEU A 478 13.11 15.01 22.29
N GLU A 479 12.39 16.02 22.76
CA GLU A 479 12.60 16.67 24.05
C GLU A 479 11.43 16.26 24.97
N GLY A 480 11.75 15.67 26.12
CA GLY A 480 10.77 15.23 27.09
C GLY A 480 10.91 16.02 28.39
N ARG A 481 9.78 16.43 28.97
CA ARG A 481 9.71 17.06 30.29
C ARG A 481 8.78 16.25 31.18
N VAL A 482 9.34 15.59 32.18
CA VAL A 482 8.54 15.00 33.27
C VAL A 482 8.12 16.11 34.22
N ALA A 483 6.86 16.12 34.63
CA ALA A 483 6.29 17.13 35.52
C ALA A 483 5.30 16.47 36.51
N GLY A 484 4.86 17.25 37.54
CA GLY A 484 3.91 16.77 38.53
C GLY A 484 4.52 15.83 39.58
N LEU A 485 5.83 15.91 39.76
CA LEU A 485 6.56 15.23 40.84
C LEU A 485 6.62 16.11 42.08
N GLU A 486 6.88 15.53 43.25
CA GLU A 486 7.25 16.30 44.43
C GLU A 486 8.65 16.88 44.23
N PRO A 487 8.91 18.13 44.63
CA PRO A 487 10.25 18.70 44.59
C PRO A 487 11.27 17.84 45.37
N GLY A 488 12.42 17.60 44.76
CA GLY A 488 13.45 16.72 45.33
C GLY A 488 13.15 15.24 45.29
N ALA A 489 12.06 14.81 44.64
CA ALA A 489 11.74 13.42 44.52
C ALA A 489 12.76 12.67 43.64
N LEU A 490 13.37 11.65 44.19
CA LEU A 490 14.24 10.73 43.41
C LEU A 490 13.36 9.75 42.65
N ARG A 491 13.58 9.64 41.33
CA ARG A 491 12.85 8.73 40.43
C ARG A 491 13.78 8.11 39.39
N HIS A 492 13.28 7.08 38.75
CA HIS A 492 13.95 6.48 37.61
C HIS A 492 13.06 6.57 36.38
N LEU A 493 13.60 7.00 35.24
CA LEU A 493 12.91 7.11 33.96
C LEU A 493 13.61 6.25 32.92
N SER A 494 12.87 5.51 32.14
CA SER A 494 13.35 4.86 30.93
C SER A 494 12.54 5.30 29.72
N VAL A 495 13.18 5.49 28.57
CA VAL A 495 12.51 5.93 27.34
C VAL A 495 12.77 4.94 26.22
N GLU A 496 11.72 4.37 25.70
CA GLU A 496 11.72 3.39 24.63
C GLU A 496 11.27 4.02 23.32
N LEU A 497 12.08 3.84 22.27
CA LEU A 497 11.71 4.15 20.89
C LEU A 497 11.57 2.82 20.15
N PRO A 498 10.33 2.37 19.85
CA PRO A 498 10.10 1.09 19.21
C PRO A 498 10.41 1.15 17.70
N LEU A 499 11.67 1.26 17.33
CA LEU A 499 12.13 1.24 15.95
C LEU A 499 12.18 -0.20 15.44
N GLY A 500 11.42 -0.49 14.38
CA GLY A 500 11.49 -1.76 13.67
C GLY A 500 12.72 -1.76 12.76
N THR A 501 13.78 -2.42 13.18
CA THR A 501 14.82 -2.85 12.25
C THR A 501 14.42 -4.24 11.75
N GLY A 502 14.49 -4.52 10.44
CA GLY A 502 14.07 -5.80 9.86
C GLY A 502 14.58 -7.07 10.59
N SER A 503 15.41 -7.92 10.01
CA SER A 503 15.93 -9.11 10.70
C SER A 503 16.96 -8.73 11.78
N CYS A 504 16.71 -9.10 13.03
CA CYS A 504 17.65 -8.87 14.15
C CYS A 504 19.01 -9.56 14.01
N ASP A 505 19.11 -10.57 13.15
CA ASP A 505 20.31 -11.38 13.00
C ASP A 505 21.39 -10.69 12.15
N GLU A 506 21.05 -9.62 11.45
CA GLU A 506 21.94 -8.88 10.54
C GLU A 506 22.17 -7.42 10.98
N CYS A 507 21.92 -7.12 12.25
CA CYS A 507 22.20 -5.81 12.85
C CYS A 507 23.40 -5.88 13.78
N TYR A 508 24.29 -4.88 13.73
CA TYR A 508 25.34 -4.72 14.73
C TYR A 508 25.41 -3.28 15.26
N GLY A 509 25.79 -3.20 16.55
CA GLY A 509 26.03 -1.92 17.20
C GLY A 509 27.47 -1.48 17.08
N TYR A 510 27.72 -0.17 17.20
CA TYR A 510 29.04 0.42 17.26
C TYR A 510 29.04 1.70 18.12
N ASP A 511 30.23 2.05 18.67
CA ASP A 511 30.43 3.27 19.44
C ASP A 511 30.79 4.48 18.55
N ARG A 512 30.95 5.65 19.17
CA ARG A 512 31.39 6.87 18.47
C ARG A 512 32.77 6.77 17.78
N ALA A 513 33.61 5.85 18.21
CA ALA A 513 34.90 5.59 17.57
C ALA A 513 34.78 4.62 16.38
N GLY A 514 33.59 4.12 16.09
CA GLY A 514 33.33 3.12 15.05
C GLY A 514 33.72 1.71 15.47
N GLN A 515 34.00 1.50 16.76
CA GLN A 515 34.32 0.19 17.27
C GLN A 515 33.05 -0.66 17.37
N ARG A 516 33.08 -1.86 16.78
CA ARG A 516 31.93 -2.76 16.86
C ARG A 516 31.71 -3.14 18.32
N LEU A 517 30.55 -2.82 18.81
CA LEU A 517 30.07 -3.27 20.09
C LEU A 517 29.55 -4.68 19.91
N ASP A 518 29.96 -5.60 20.77
CA ASP A 518 29.31 -6.90 20.87
C ASP A 518 27.94 -6.70 21.56
N VAL A 519 27.09 -5.98 20.83
CA VAL A 519 25.73 -5.65 21.26
C VAL A 519 24.94 -6.94 21.49
N MET A 520 25.42 -8.10 21.00
CA MET A 520 24.72 -9.38 21.15
C MET A 520 24.92 -10.01 22.54
N SER A 521 25.94 -9.64 23.29
CA SER A 521 26.24 -10.20 24.61
C SER A 521 25.93 -9.29 25.79
N LEU A 522 25.82 -7.97 25.58
CA LEU A 522 25.60 -7.02 26.67
C LEU A 522 24.09 -6.80 26.89
N GLU A 523 23.62 -6.96 28.13
CA GLU A 523 22.25 -6.64 28.54
C GLU A 523 22.06 -5.15 28.84
N GLU A 524 23.14 -4.47 29.20
CA GLU A 524 23.20 -3.06 29.52
C GLU A 524 24.45 -2.42 28.88
N LEU A 525 24.27 -1.31 28.21
CA LEU A 525 25.36 -0.45 27.75
C LEU A 525 25.85 0.39 28.94
N PRO A 526 27.16 0.54 29.13
CA PRO A 526 27.70 1.37 30.19
C PRO A 526 27.26 2.84 30.00
N GLU A 527 27.52 3.67 31.00
CA GLU A 527 27.20 5.09 30.94
C GLU A 527 27.73 5.73 29.66
N SER A 528 26.80 6.08 28.77
CA SER A 528 27.03 6.57 27.42
C SER A 528 26.08 7.72 27.14
N ASP A 529 26.25 8.34 26.01
CA ASP A 529 25.34 9.34 25.45
C ASP A 529 25.05 9.05 23.97
N TRP A 530 25.51 7.89 23.45
CA TRP A 530 25.39 7.59 22.04
C TRP A 530 25.59 6.10 21.72
N VAL A 531 24.87 5.62 20.71
CA VAL A 531 25.06 4.31 20.09
C VAL A 531 24.68 4.37 18.62
N GLY A 532 25.43 3.70 17.75
CA GLY A 532 25.07 3.44 16.35
C GLY A 532 24.62 2.00 16.15
N LEU A 533 23.70 1.81 15.21
CA LEU A 533 23.15 0.51 14.79
C LEU A 533 23.11 0.44 13.27
N ILE A 534 23.80 -0.52 12.67
CA ILE A 534 23.76 -0.76 11.22
C ILE A 534 22.92 -1.99 10.94
N GLU A 535 21.96 -1.86 10.03
CA GLU A 535 21.24 -2.97 9.45
C GLU A 535 21.92 -3.39 8.15
N GLU A 536 22.56 -4.57 8.16
CA GLU A 536 23.36 -5.02 7.03
C GLU A 536 22.55 -5.33 5.77
N GLN A 537 21.29 -5.77 5.90
CA GLN A 537 20.42 -6.07 4.76
C GLN A 537 20.07 -4.83 3.95
N THR A 538 19.56 -3.81 4.61
CA THR A 538 19.11 -2.58 3.96
C THR A 538 20.25 -1.60 3.72
N GLY A 539 21.30 -1.63 4.56
CA GLY A 539 22.37 -0.65 4.58
C GLY A 539 21.96 0.65 5.24
N VAL A 540 20.94 0.63 6.09
CA VAL A 540 20.51 1.78 6.90
C VAL A 540 21.35 1.82 8.16
N ASP A 541 21.87 3.00 8.47
CA ASP A 541 22.63 3.28 9.67
C ASP A 541 21.81 4.21 10.58
N TRP A 542 21.55 3.74 11.79
CA TRP A 542 20.82 4.45 12.83
C TRP A 542 21.79 4.90 13.91
N SER A 543 21.66 6.12 14.38
CA SER A 543 22.33 6.52 15.61
C SER A 543 21.35 7.17 16.58
N LEU A 544 21.48 6.81 17.83
CA LEU A 544 20.72 7.33 18.95
C LEU A 544 21.67 8.08 19.88
N CYS A 545 21.36 9.35 20.14
CA CYS A 545 22.07 10.18 21.09
C CYS A 545 21.09 10.63 22.17
N TRP A 546 21.53 10.67 23.43
CA TRP A 546 20.67 11.10 24.54
C TRP A 546 21.40 11.97 25.57
N PHE A 547 20.65 12.85 26.18
CA PHE A 547 21.15 13.76 27.20
C PHE A 547 20.11 13.90 28.33
N PRO A 548 20.54 13.90 29.60
CA PRO A 548 21.92 13.70 30.12
C PRO A 548 22.49 12.30 29.79
N ARG A 549 23.81 12.15 29.92
CA ARG A 549 24.48 10.82 29.80
C ARG A 549 23.89 9.85 30.81
N SER A 550 23.72 8.61 30.40
CA SER A 550 23.18 7.55 31.25
C SER A 550 23.52 6.17 30.70
N PRO A 551 23.40 5.11 31.50
CA PRO A 551 23.33 3.75 30.95
C PRO A 551 22.13 3.59 30.03
N ALA A 552 22.14 2.54 29.23
CA ALA A 552 20.98 2.18 28.41
C ALA A 552 20.77 0.65 28.45
N TRP A 553 19.54 0.22 28.71
CA TRP A 553 19.20 -1.19 28.61
C TRP A 553 19.08 -1.59 27.16
N ARG A 554 19.48 -2.80 26.90
CA ARG A 554 19.28 -3.44 25.62
C ARG A 554 18.18 -4.46 25.73
N LEU A 555 17.23 -4.36 24.80
CA LEU A 555 16.10 -5.27 24.71
C LEU A 555 16.12 -5.96 23.35
N ARG A 556 15.90 -7.27 23.36
CA ARG A 556 15.81 -8.08 22.16
C ARG A 556 14.39 -8.64 22.02
N GLY A 557 13.68 -8.19 20.98
CA GLY A 557 12.42 -8.80 20.54
C GLY A 557 12.67 -9.81 19.42
N PRO A 558 11.65 -10.56 18.99
CA PRO A 558 11.75 -11.52 17.89
C PRO A 558 12.22 -10.89 16.57
N THR A 559 11.88 -9.62 16.33
CA THR A 559 12.17 -8.87 15.11
C THR A 559 12.75 -7.48 15.38
N THR A 560 13.15 -7.18 16.64
CA THR A 560 13.60 -5.85 17.04
C THR A 560 14.78 -5.90 17.97
N GLN A 561 15.68 -4.94 17.81
CA GLN A 561 16.66 -4.58 18.84
C GLN A 561 16.36 -3.15 19.27
N LEU A 562 16.21 -2.96 20.59
CA LEU A 562 15.93 -1.66 21.16
C LEU A 562 17.05 -1.27 22.11
N VAL A 563 17.40 -0.01 22.08
CA VAL A 563 18.24 0.64 23.07
C VAL A 563 17.34 1.58 23.86
N VAL A 564 17.29 1.39 25.18
CA VAL A 564 16.41 2.10 26.08
C VAL A 564 17.27 2.91 27.06
N PRO A 565 17.58 4.18 26.78
CA PRO A 565 18.22 5.07 27.74
C PRO A 565 17.39 5.15 29.02
N HIS A 566 18.06 5.15 30.17
CA HIS A 566 17.39 5.28 31.47
C HIS A 566 18.20 6.13 32.43
N TRP A 567 17.51 6.90 33.26
CA TRP A 567 18.10 7.87 34.17
C TRP A 567 17.54 7.71 35.57
N THR A 568 18.43 7.77 36.56
CA THR A 568 18.02 8.09 37.93
C THR A 568 18.22 9.57 38.14
N PHE A 569 17.16 10.30 38.50
CA PHE A 569 17.17 11.76 38.56
C PHE A 569 16.42 12.25 39.80
N GLU A 570 16.74 13.48 40.21
CA GLU A 570 16.04 14.21 41.24
C GLU A 570 15.23 15.35 40.59
N ALA A 571 13.95 15.46 40.95
CA ALA A 571 13.09 16.52 40.45
C ALA A 571 13.51 17.87 40.99
N ASP A 572 13.47 18.92 40.16
CA ASP A 572 13.78 20.29 40.51
C ASP A 572 12.79 20.87 41.56
N GLU A 573 13.01 22.12 41.97
CA GLU A 573 12.16 22.85 42.93
C GLU A 573 10.69 22.99 42.45
N ARG A 574 10.43 22.77 41.14
CA ARG A 574 9.09 22.81 40.51
C ARG A 574 8.53 21.42 40.28
N GLY A 575 9.19 20.36 40.74
CA GLY A 575 8.80 18.98 40.50
C GLY A 575 8.94 18.52 39.04
N ARG A 576 9.99 18.99 38.34
CA ARG A 576 10.24 18.75 36.92
C ARG A 576 11.61 18.16 36.70
N TRP A 577 11.74 17.45 35.55
CA TRP A 577 13.01 17.01 35.01
C TRP A 577 12.95 16.93 33.50
N GLU A 578 14.05 17.20 32.79
CA GLU A 578 14.10 17.29 31.33
C GLU A 578 15.19 16.39 30.75
N PHE A 579 14.88 15.85 29.56
CA PHE A 579 15.83 15.06 28.80
C PHE A 579 15.63 15.30 27.30
N ARG A 580 16.63 14.89 26.52
CA ARG A 580 16.58 14.97 25.06
C ARG A 580 17.09 13.67 24.45
N ILE A 581 16.43 13.22 23.40
CA ILE A 581 16.87 12.12 22.57
C ILE A 581 16.93 12.61 21.12
N GLU A 582 17.94 12.18 20.40
CA GLU A 582 18.16 12.51 19.02
C GLU A 582 18.36 11.21 18.25
N LEU A 583 17.49 10.97 17.27
CA LEU A 583 17.56 9.89 16.34
C LEU A 583 18.09 10.43 15.01
N THR A 584 19.20 9.89 14.52
CA THR A 584 19.74 10.20 13.20
C THR A 584 19.73 8.95 12.33
N VAL A 585 19.40 9.12 11.06
CA VAL A 585 19.36 8.04 10.07
C VAL A 585 20.24 8.41 8.89
N ASP A 586 21.23 7.57 8.59
CA ASP A 586 22.04 7.65 7.38
C ASP A 586 21.66 6.51 6.42
N THR A 587 21.28 6.87 5.24
CA THR A 587 20.84 5.95 4.17
C THR A 587 21.84 5.90 3.01
N SER A 588 23.01 6.50 3.13
CA SER A 588 24.00 6.62 2.05
C SER A 588 24.43 5.26 1.50
N ALA A 589 24.68 4.28 2.38
CA ALA A 589 25.03 2.91 1.97
C ALA A 589 23.85 2.19 1.29
N ALA A 590 22.65 2.38 1.78
CA ALA A 590 21.42 1.83 1.18
C ALA A 590 21.18 2.39 -0.22
N GLN A 591 21.34 3.70 -0.41
CA GLN A 591 21.24 4.35 -1.73
C GLN A 591 22.30 3.80 -2.70
N ALA A 592 23.55 3.66 -2.26
CA ALA A 592 24.62 3.10 -3.09
C ALA A 592 24.32 1.66 -3.53
N ARG A 593 23.76 0.84 -2.64
CA ARG A 593 23.31 -0.53 -2.98
C ARG A 593 22.17 -0.54 -4.00
N GLN A 594 21.19 0.32 -3.85
CA GLN A 594 20.08 0.43 -4.81
C GLN A 594 20.59 0.84 -6.19
N LEU A 595 21.50 1.80 -6.28
CA LEU A 595 22.15 2.20 -7.51
C LEU A 595 22.96 1.05 -8.14
N GLY A 596 23.75 0.32 -7.35
CA GLY A 596 24.52 -0.84 -7.81
C GLY A 596 23.66 -2.00 -8.31
N GLN A 597 22.49 -2.21 -7.72
CA GLN A 597 21.51 -3.19 -8.21
C GLN A 597 20.85 -2.73 -9.51
N TRP A 598 20.60 -1.42 -9.66
CA TRP A 598 20.03 -0.86 -10.88
C TRP A 598 21.00 -0.95 -12.05
N THR A 599 22.26 -0.60 -11.86
CA THR A 599 23.31 -0.73 -12.91
C THR A 599 23.51 -2.18 -13.37
N ARG A 600 23.42 -3.17 -12.47
CA ARG A 600 23.48 -4.60 -12.83
C ARG A 600 22.22 -5.10 -13.56
N ARG A 601 21.09 -4.41 -13.46
CA ARG A 601 19.84 -4.77 -14.17
C ARG A 601 19.73 -4.14 -15.54
N VAL A 602 20.48 -3.08 -15.79
CA VAL A 602 20.49 -2.33 -17.06
C VAL A 602 21.64 -2.78 -17.97
N ALA A 603 22.69 -3.39 -17.41
CA ALA A 603 23.77 -4.06 -18.13
C ALA A 603 23.42 -5.51 -18.44
#